data_61c9eb15bdfcfee5bf2248b43c49e975
#
_entry.id   61c9eb15bdfcfee5bf2248b43c49e975
#
_cell.length_a   1.000
_cell.length_b   1.000
_cell.length_c   1.000
_cell.angle_alpha   90.00
_cell.angle_beta   90.00
_cell.angle_gamma   90.00
#
_symmetry.space_group_name_H-M   'P 1'
#
loop_
_entity.id
_entity.type
_entity.pdbx_description
1 polymer ?
#
loop_
_entity_poly.entity_id
_entity_poly.type
_entity_poly.pdbx_seq_one_letter_code
_entity_poly.pdbx_strand_id
1 'polypeptide(L)'
;NMKHHIQAIVSGYKDVVYCWDVVNEAVADSPVLPGRSELRDSPMFRIAGEEFIYKAFEYAHEADPEALLYYNDYNDAEPAKSQRIYNLLRRMKDAGVPVDGVGMQAHYNIYGPSEQEIDNAISLYSSVVDHIHITELDIRMNTEQGGGLMFNRGEAQTASWQTTLQEDQYTRLFKVLRKHKDVVDCVTFWDVCDKDSWLGVNNSPLLFDKDYKPKRAYLLVKGFDPAADNAVIKEDFVPSELNQPGQQYPMVNSQGYARFKIDAPKATSVIVSLGLGGTGGTVLHKAEDGSWMGTTDGPMDEGFHYYHLTIDGGVFNDPGTNNYYGSTRWESGIEIPAHDADFFAQKNVPHGNVQEILFWSESTSQLRRAFVYTPPQYE
;
A
#
# COMPACT_ATOMS: atom_id res chain seq x y z
N ASN A 1 -36.63 -8.83 -21.87
CA ASN A 1 -36.07 -9.85 -20.96
C ASN A 1 -35.28 -9.19 -19.80
N MET A 2 -34.43 -8.18 -20.03
CA MET A 2 -33.67 -7.46 -18.97
C MET A 2 -34.61 -6.89 -17.90
N LYS A 3 -35.63 -6.11 -18.27
CA LYS A 3 -36.60 -5.54 -17.32
C LYS A 3 -37.23 -6.63 -16.42
N HIS A 4 -37.75 -7.70 -17.01
CA HIS A 4 -38.39 -8.77 -16.26
C HIS A 4 -37.42 -9.47 -15.29
N HIS A 5 -36.18 -9.67 -15.72
CA HIS A 5 -35.14 -10.28 -14.87
C HIS A 5 -34.80 -9.38 -13.67
N ILE A 6 -34.50 -8.11 -13.90
CA ILE A 6 -34.17 -7.16 -12.82
C ILE A 6 -35.35 -7.03 -11.84
N GLN A 7 -36.55 -6.82 -12.35
CA GLN A 7 -37.73 -6.65 -11.50
C GLN A 7 -38.02 -7.91 -10.67
N ALA A 8 -37.88 -9.11 -11.24
CA ALA A 8 -38.13 -10.35 -10.50
C ALA A 8 -37.14 -10.53 -9.36
N ILE A 9 -35.85 -10.21 -9.56
CA ILE A 9 -34.83 -10.31 -8.52
C ILE A 9 -35.01 -9.22 -7.48
N VAL A 10 -35.01 -7.98 -7.89
CA VAL A 10 -35.07 -6.82 -6.95
C VAL A 10 -36.33 -6.86 -6.11
N SER A 11 -37.50 -7.10 -6.73
CA SER A 11 -38.74 -7.24 -5.96
C SER A 11 -38.77 -8.47 -5.06
N GLY A 12 -38.08 -9.54 -5.43
CA GLY A 12 -38.02 -10.76 -4.65
C GLY A 12 -37.21 -10.64 -3.35
N TYR A 13 -36.30 -9.67 -3.31
CA TYR A 13 -35.43 -9.40 -2.15
C TYR A 13 -35.68 -8.03 -1.52
N LYS A 14 -36.77 -7.37 -1.90
CA LYS A 14 -37.21 -6.12 -1.28
C LYS A 14 -37.33 -6.31 0.24
N ASP A 15 -36.98 -5.30 0.98
CA ASP A 15 -36.93 -5.27 2.45
C ASP A 15 -35.83 -6.15 3.08
N VAL A 16 -35.00 -6.82 2.27
CA VAL A 16 -33.85 -7.66 2.72
C VAL A 16 -32.53 -7.07 2.25
N VAL A 17 -32.48 -6.69 0.96
CA VAL A 17 -31.27 -6.11 0.34
C VAL A 17 -31.41 -4.61 0.32
N TYR A 18 -30.46 -3.89 0.93
CA TYR A 18 -30.50 -2.43 1.02
C TYR A 18 -29.82 -1.74 -0.16
N CYS A 19 -28.98 -2.44 -0.92
CA CYS A 19 -28.29 -1.89 -2.10
C CYS A 19 -28.03 -2.94 -3.16
N TRP A 20 -27.91 -2.54 -4.43
CA TRP A 20 -27.65 -3.38 -5.58
C TRP A 20 -26.51 -2.83 -6.44
N ASP A 21 -25.58 -3.69 -6.82
CA ASP A 21 -24.68 -3.46 -7.95
C ASP A 21 -25.45 -3.74 -9.25
N VAL A 22 -26.11 -2.71 -9.76
CA VAL A 22 -27.09 -2.86 -10.86
C VAL A 22 -26.42 -3.19 -12.17
N VAL A 23 -25.27 -2.56 -12.44
CA VAL A 23 -24.46 -2.83 -13.63
C VAL A 23 -23.00 -2.97 -13.19
N ASN A 24 -22.40 -4.08 -13.62
CA ASN A 24 -21.02 -4.43 -13.32
C ASN A 24 -20.14 -4.33 -14.55
N GLU A 25 -18.97 -3.67 -14.44
CA GLU A 25 -17.85 -3.70 -15.38
C GLU A 25 -18.18 -3.27 -16.82
N ALA A 26 -19.00 -2.24 -16.99
CA ALA A 26 -19.37 -1.77 -18.32
C ALA A 26 -18.32 -0.85 -18.96
N VAL A 27 -17.41 -0.25 -18.19
CA VAL A 27 -16.39 0.68 -18.70
C VAL A 27 -15.17 -0.08 -19.24
N ALA A 28 -14.66 0.34 -20.39
CA ALA A 28 -13.51 -0.29 -21.04
C ALA A 28 -12.19 -0.02 -20.30
N ASP A 29 -11.27 -1.01 -20.27
CA ASP A 29 -9.97 -0.90 -19.62
C ASP A 29 -8.91 -0.23 -20.49
N SER A 30 -8.96 -0.49 -21.79
CA SER A 30 -7.97 0.05 -22.73
C SER A 30 -8.22 1.51 -23.07
N PRO A 31 -7.17 2.26 -23.44
CA PRO A 31 -7.33 3.60 -23.97
C PRO A 31 -8.35 3.60 -25.11
N VAL A 32 -9.35 4.44 -24.98
CA VAL A 32 -10.39 4.58 -25.99
C VAL A 32 -9.83 5.41 -27.15
N LEU A 33 -9.87 4.88 -28.36
CA LEU A 33 -9.50 5.66 -29.53
C LEU A 33 -10.48 6.84 -29.72
N PRO A 34 -10.02 7.99 -30.20
CA PRO A 34 -10.90 9.13 -30.46
C PRO A 34 -12.13 8.72 -31.30
N GLY A 35 -13.33 9.08 -30.81
CA GLY A 35 -14.60 8.77 -31.46
C GLY A 35 -15.17 7.36 -31.19
N ARG A 36 -14.53 6.55 -30.33
CA ARG A 36 -15.10 5.29 -29.82
C ARG A 36 -15.73 5.48 -28.45
N SER A 37 -16.65 4.58 -28.10
CA SER A 37 -17.27 4.55 -26.78
C SER A 37 -16.24 4.22 -25.70
N GLU A 38 -16.40 4.82 -24.50
CA GLU A 38 -15.68 4.46 -23.29
C GLU A 38 -16.14 3.14 -22.67
N LEU A 39 -17.19 2.54 -23.21
CA LEU A 39 -17.79 1.30 -22.72
C LEU A 39 -17.23 0.08 -23.44
N ARG A 40 -17.27 -1.05 -22.74
CA ARG A 40 -16.91 -2.36 -23.29
C ARG A 40 -17.83 -2.76 -24.43
N ASP A 41 -17.28 -3.42 -25.44
CA ASP A 41 -18.03 -4.05 -26.52
C ASP A 41 -18.74 -5.33 -26.05
N SER A 42 -19.70 -5.18 -25.14
CA SER A 42 -20.52 -6.27 -24.60
C SER A 42 -21.72 -6.59 -25.49
N PRO A 43 -22.34 -7.78 -25.37
CA PRO A 43 -23.59 -8.07 -26.10
C PRO A 43 -24.71 -7.06 -25.81
N MET A 44 -24.84 -6.58 -24.56
CA MET A 44 -25.84 -5.58 -24.19
C MET A 44 -25.56 -4.23 -24.85
N PHE A 45 -24.30 -3.81 -24.87
CA PHE A 45 -23.89 -2.58 -25.55
C PHE A 45 -24.13 -2.65 -27.06
N ARG A 46 -23.87 -3.78 -27.72
CA ARG A 46 -24.12 -3.97 -29.15
C ARG A 46 -25.61 -3.90 -29.52
N ILE A 47 -26.47 -4.30 -28.59
CA ILE A 47 -27.94 -4.30 -28.82
C ILE A 47 -28.56 -2.94 -28.56
N ALA A 48 -28.16 -2.26 -27.47
CA ALA A 48 -28.87 -1.08 -26.98
C ALA A 48 -27.95 0.15 -26.73
N GLY A 49 -26.64 0.06 -27.05
CA GLY A 49 -25.72 1.16 -26.75
C GLY A 49 -25.62 1.38 -25.23
N GLU A 50 -25.29 2.59 -24.83
CA GLU A 50 -25.20 2.99 -23.42
C GLU A 50 -26.55 2.94 -22.70
N GLU A 51 -27.67 3.01 -23.44
CA GLU A 51 -29.02 3.04 -22.88
C GLU A 51 -29.34 1.77 -22.04
N PHE A 52 -28.67 0.64 -22.28
CA PHE A 52 -28.91 -0.55 -21.45
C PHE A 52 -28.58 -0.31 -19.97
N ILE A 53 -27.57 0.51 -19.69
CA ILE A 53 -27.17 0.88 -18.32
C ILE A 53 -28.29 1.71 -17.69
N TYR A 54 -28.74 2.74 -18.36
CA TYR A 54 -29.79 3.65 -17.86
C TYR A 54 -31.08 2.86 -17.56
N LYS A 55 -31.48 2.01 -18.48
CA LYS A 55 -32.68 1.17 -18.30
C LYS A 55 -32.53 0.14 -17.18
N ALA A 56 -31.33 -0.38 -16.93
CA ALA A 56 -31.12 -1.29 -15.82
C ALA A 56 -31.37 -0.59 -14.48
N PHE A 57 -30.84 0.59 -14.28
CA PHE A 57 -31.07 1.40 -13.09
C PHE A 57 -32.53 1.83 -12.93
N GLU A 58 -33.17 2.30 -14.00
CA GLU A 58 -34.60 2.63 -13.99
C GLU A 58 -35.45 1.43 -13.54
N TYR A 59 -35.18 0.23 -14.08
CA TYR A 59 -35.94 -0.97 -13.74
C TYR A 59 -35.69 -1.46 -12.31
N ALA A 60 -34.47 -1.28 -11.78
CA ALA A 60 -34.15 -1.61 -10.40
C ALA A 60 -34.89 -0.66 -9.46
N HIS A 61 -34.87 0.65 -9.74
CA HIS A 61 -35.59 1.64 -8.96
C HIS A 61 -37.11 1.46 -8.99
N GLU A 62 -37.67 1.13 -10.17
CA GLU A 62 -39.10 0.80 -10.30
C GLU A 62 -39.49 -0.38 -9.40
N ALA A 63 -38.59 -1.35 -9.23
CA ALA A 63 -38.86 -2.56 -8.44
C ALA A 63 -38.70 -2.35 -6.93
N ASP A 64 -37.72 -1.54 -6.52
CA ASP A 64 -37.49 -1.14 -5.15
C ASP A 64 -36.91 0.31 -5.07
N PRO A 65 -37.76 1.31 -4.86
CA PRO A 65 -37.34 2.70 -4.77
C PRO A 65 -36.51 3.06 -3.52
N GLU A 66 -36.51 2.19 -2.51
CA GLU A 66 -35.78 2.42 -1.25
C GLU A 66 -34.35 1.86 -1.26
N ALA A 67 -34.07 0.92 -2.17
CA ALA A 67 -32.75 0.34 -2.29
C ALA A 67 -31.76 1.31 -2.99
N LEU A 68 -30.55 1.40 -2.46
CA LEU A 68 -29.45 2.18 -3.09
C LEU A 68 -28.93 1.45 -4.32
N LEU A 69 -28.68 2.18 -5.39
CA LEU A 69 -28.29 1.61 -6.69
C LEU A 69 -26.86 2.04 -7.06
N TYR A 70 -25.99 1.06 -7.24
CA TYR A 70 -24.57 1.27 -7.51
C TYR A 70 -24.18 0.80 -8.91
N TYR A 71 -23.22 1.52 -9.48
CA TYR A 71 -22.40 1.05 -10.60
C TYR A 71 -21.10 0.47 -10.03
N ASN A 72 -20.72 -0.75 -10.38
CA ASN A 72 -19.55 -1.45 -9.85
C ASN A 72 -18.50 -1.72 -10.94
N ASP A 73 -17.21 -1.47 -10.65
CA ASP A 73 -16.13 -1.75 -11.62
C ASP A 73 -14.78 -1.96 -10.91
N TYR A 74 -13.82 -2.55 -11.62
CA TYR A 74 -12.44 -2.75 -11.19
C TYR A 74 -11.48 -1.78 -11.88
N ASN A 75 -10.19 -1.81 -11.50
CA ASN A 75 -9.20 -0.79 -11.86
C ASN A 75 -9.69 0.63 -11.52
N ASP A 76 -10.51 0.69 -10.51
CA ASP A 76 -11.31 1.82 -10.07
C ASP A 76 -10.49 3.03 -9.61
N ALA A 77 -9.25 2.83 -9.16
CA ALA A 77 -8.30 3.87 -8.79
C ALA A 77 -7.24 4.17 -9.87
N GLU A 78 -7.23 3.44 -11.00
CA GLU A 78 -6.35 3.75 -12.13
C GLU A 78 -6.82 5.05 -12.80
N PRO A 79 -5.94 6.10 -12.96
CA PRO A 79 -6.40 7.45 -13.33
C PRO A 79 -7.23 7.53 -14.61
N ALA A 80 -6.87 6.79 -15.65
CA ALA A 80 -7.62 6.82 -16.91
C ALA A 80 -8.93 6.04 -16.82
N LYS A 81 -8.98 4.95 -16.05
CA LYS A 81 -10.20 4.17 -15.82
C LYS A 81 -11.17 4.92 -14.90
N SER A 82 -10.68 5.49 -13.80
CA SER A 82 -11.49 6.27 -12.87
C SER A 82 -12.14 7.48 -13.56
N GLN A 83 -11.42 8.14 -14.45
CA GLN A 83 -12.00 9.24 -15.25
C GLN A 83 -13.13 8.76 -16.15
N ARG A 84 -13.01 7.59 -16.78
CA ARG A 84 -14.08 7.02 -17.63
C ARG A 84 -15.30 6.60 -16.81
N ILE A 85 -15.09 6.00 -15.63
CA ILE A 85 -16.18 5.68 -14.69
C ILE A 85 -16.90 6.96 -14.27
N TYR A 86 -16.16 7.98 -13.86
CA TYR A 86 -16.71 9.30 -13.54
C TYR A 86 -17.53 9.89 -14.68
N ASN A 87 -17.02 9.81 -15.92
CA ASN A 87 -17.74 10.34 -17.09
C ASN A 87 -19.08 9.61 -17.30
N LEU A 88 -19.12 8.28 -17.09
CA LEU A 88 -20.36 7.50 -17.14
C LEU A 88 -21.33 7.96 -16.05
N LEU A 89 -20.90 8.02 -14.80
CA LEU A 89 -21.75 8.46 -13.66
C LEU A 89 -22.30 9.86 -13.89
N ARG A 90 -21.50 10.79 -14.43
CA ARG A 90 -21.91 12.14 -14.78
C ARG A 90 -23.03 12.11 -15.83
N ARG A 91 -22.85 11.36 -16.92
CA ARG A 91 -23.89 11.23 -17.97
C ARG A 91 -25.19 10.63 -17.43
N MET A 92 -25.09 9.64 -16.53
CA MET A 92 -26.24 9.04 -15.87
C MET A 92 -26.99 10.08 -15.01
N LYS A 93 -26.29 10.83 -14.15
CA LYS A 93 -26.89 11.90 -13.33
C LYS A 93 -27.50 12.99 -14.21
N ASP A 94 -26.82 13.46 -15.24
CA ASP A 94 -27.32 14.48 -16.17
C ASP A 94 -28.59 14.02 -16.94
N ALA A 95 -28.73 12.71 -17.18
CA ALA A 95 -29.92 12.10 -17.77
C ALA A 95 -31.04 11.78 -16.76
N GLY A 96 -30.85 12.05 -15.47
CA GLY A 96 -31.82 11.76 -14.40
C GLY A 96 -31.95 10.27 -14.06
N VAL A 97 -30.92 9.46 -14.35
CA VAL A 97 -30.89 8.03 -13.99
C VAL A 97 -30.68 7.91 -12.47
N PRO A 98 -31.46 7.05 -11.79
CA PRO A 98 -31.36 6.85 -10.34
C PRO A 98 -30.10 6.05 -9.96
N VAL A 99 -28.94 6.67 -9.96
CA VAL A 99 -27.67 6.11 -9.47
C VAL A 99 -27.29 6.81 -8.19
N ASP A 100 -27.14 6.05 -7.09
CA ASP A 100 -26.86 6.57 -5.76
C ASP A 100 -25.36 6.51 -5.45
N GLY A 101 -24.68 5.48 -5.94
CA GLY A 101 -23.28 5.24 -5.60
C GLY A 101 -22.46 4.55 -6.66
N VAL A 102 -21.18 4.40 -6.32
CA VAL A 102 -20.22 3.62 -7.08
C VAL A 102 -19.57 2.56 -6.21
N GLY A 103 -19.47 1.33 -6.72
CA GLY A 103 -18.68 0.26 -6.17
C GLY A 103 -17.27 0.26 -6.77
N MET A 104 -16.28 0.33 -5.90
CA MET A 104 -14.87 0.11 -6.22
C MET A 104 -14.55 -1.33 -5.83
N GLN A 105 -14.29 -2.21 -6.82
CA GLN A 105 -14.00 -3.63 -6.53
C GLN A 105 -12.72 -3.77 -5.70
N ALA A 106 -11.74 -2.89 -5.91
CA ALA A 106 -10.48 -2.85 -5.19
C ALA A 106 -9.69 -4.17 -5.24
N HIS A 107 -9.64 -4.81 -6.42
CA HIS A 107 -8.73 -5.91 -6.72
C HIS A 107 -7.32 -5.35 -6.94
N TYR A 108 -6.62 -5.08 -5.85
CA TYR A 108 -5.34 -4.42 -5.85
C TYR A 108 -4.16 -5.41 -5.77
N ASN A 109 -2.97 -4.87 -5.73
CA ASN A 109 -1.75 -5.66 -5.51
C ASN A 109 -0.75 -4.87 -4.65
N ILE A 110 0.32 -5.54 -4.25
CA ILE A 110 1.34 -4.94 -3.36
C ILE A 110 2.12 -3.76 -3.95
N TYR A 111 1.97 -3.47 -5.25
CA TYR A 111 2.64 -2.35 -5.92
C TYR A 111 1.73 -1.16 -6.22
N GLY A 112 0.44 -1.33 -6.07
CA GLY A 112 -0.53 -0.28 -6.34
C GLY A 112 -1.99 -0.69 -6.16
N PRO A 113 -2.90 0.27 -6.27
CA PRO A 113 -2.67 1.70 -6.53
C PRO A 113 -1.97 2.43 -5.37
N SER A 114 -1.39 3.60 -5.63
CA SER A 114 -0.82 4.48 -4.60
C SER A 114 -1.92 5.12 -3.74
N GLU A 115 -1.53 5.60 -2.55
CA GLU A 115 -2.42 6.35 -1.65
C GLU A 115 -3.09 7.53 -2.37
N GLN A 116 -2.31 8.26 -3.18
CA GLN A 116 -2.81 9.41 -3.94
C GLN A 116 -3.80 9.02 -5.04
N GLU A 117 -3.59 7.90 -5.74
CA GLU A 117 -4.51 7.41 -6.77
C GLU A 117 -5.84 7.01 -6.16
N ILE A 118 -5.84 6.34 -5.00
CA ILE A 118 -7.06 5.98 -4.27
C ILE A 118 -7.79 7.25 -3.79
N ASP A 119 -7.06 8.18 -3.17
CA ASP A 119 -7.61 9.45 -2.68
C ASP A 119 -8.25 10.29 -3.80
N ASN A 120 -7.56 10.36 -4.95
CA ASN A 120 -8.05 11.06 -6.13
C ASN A 120 -9.32 10.40 -6.70
N ALA A 121 -9.36 9.06 -6.79
CA ALA A 121 -10.51 8.33 -7.32
C ALA A 121 -11.74 8.54 -6.44
N ILE A 122 -11.61 8.39 -5.12
CA ILE A 122 -12.71 8.63 -4.17
C ILE A 122 -13.18 10.08 -4.25
N SER A 123 -12.26 11.06 -4.27
CA SER A 123 -12.59 12.48 -4.41
C SER A 123 -13.31 12.79 -5.72
N LEU A 124 -12.89 12.12 -6.81
CA LEU A 124 -13.53 12.27 -8.11
C LEU A 124 -14.97 11.73 -8.10
N TYR A 125 -15.17 10.52 -7.58
CA TYR A 125 -16.49 9.89 -7.53
C TYR A 125 -17.45 10.62 -6.59
N SER A 126 -17.00 11.02 -5.40
CA SER A 126 -17.83 11.77 -4.43
C SER A 126 -18.29 13.15 -4.93
N SER A 127 -17.71 13.65 -6.02
CA SER A 127 -18.19 14.87 -6.67
C SER A 127 -19.48 14.65 -7.50
N VAL A 128 -19.91 13.40 -7.70
CA VAL A 128 -21.06 13.06 -8.57
C VAL A 128 -22.04 12.07 -7.96
N VAL A 129 -21.61 11.23 -7.02
CA VAL A 129 -22.46 10.30 -6.26
C VAL A 129 -22.27 10.50 -4.76
N ASP A 130 -23.30 10.12 -3.99
CA ASP A 130 -23.31 10.34 -2.55
C ASP A 130 -22.71 9.18 -1.76
N HIS A 131 -22.60 7.99 -2.37
CA HIS A 131 -22.19 6.76 -1.72
C HIS A 131 -21.06 6.06 -2.48
N ILE A 132 -20.09 5.53 -1.74
CA ILE A 132 -19.00 4.70 -2.27
C ILE A 132 -18.89 3.43 -1.44
N HIS A 133 -18.90 2.27 -2.09
CA HIS A 133 -18.59 1.00 -1.48
C HIS A 133 -17.26 0.46 -2.01
N ILE A 134 -16.45 -0.11 -1.14
CA ILE A 134 -15.41 -1.04 -1.53
C ILE A 134 -16.06 -2.41 -1.55
N THR A 135 -16.19 -3.03 -2.72
CA THR A 135 -17.12 -4.15 -2.92
C THR A 135 -16.46 -5.52 -2.92
N GLU A 136 -15.17 -5.61 -3.31
CA GLU A 136 -14.53 -6.90 -3.59
C GLU A 136 -13.03 -6.89 -3.18
N LEU A 137 -12.72 -6.27 -2.04
CA LEU A 137 -11.34 -6.01 -1.63
C LEU A 137 -10.50 -7.28 -1.51
N ASP A 138 -9.44 -7.32 -2.27
CA ASP A 138 -8.30 -8.20 -2.10
C ASP A 138 -6.99 -7.51 -2.52
N ILE A 139 -5.85 -7.89 -1.90
CA ILE A 139 -4.53 -7.35 -2.24
C ILE A 139 -3.55 -8.49 -2.47
N ARG A 140 -3.37 -8.87 -3.73
CA ARG A 140 -2.51 -10.00 -4.10
C ARG A 140 -1.02 -9.69 -3.94
N MET A 141 -0.27 -10.68 -3.46
CA MET A 141 1.19 -10.59 -3.29
C MET A 141 1.97 -11.01 -4.54
N ASN A 142 1.52 -12.04 -5.24
CA ASN A 142 2.22 -12.54 -6.43
C ASN A 142 1.73 -11.79 -7.66
N THR A 143 2.62 -10.96 -8.20
CA THR A 143 2.41 -10.26 -9.47
C THR A 143 3.61 -10.52 -10.36
N GLU A 144 3.39 -11.01 -11.57
CA GLU A 144 4.42 -10.90 -12.59
C GLU A 144 4.50 -9.43 -13.04
N GLN A 145 5.70 -8.94 -13.27
CA GLN A 145 5.91 -7.58 -13.77
C GLN A 145 5.13 -7.39 -15.08
N GLY A 146 4.19 -6.44 -15.09
CA GLY A 146 3.46 -6.03 -16.28
C GLY A 146 2.17 -6.78 -16.57
N GLY A 147 1.69 -7.63 -15.67
CA GLY A 147 0.43 -8.34 -15.83
C GLY A 147 -0.77 -7.53 -15.35
N GLY A 148 -1.69 -7.17 -16.25
CA GLY A 148 -3.07 -6.93 -15.88
C GLY A 148 -3.68 -8.15 -15.15
N LEU A 149 -4.98 -8.15 -14.89
CA LEU A 149 -5.79 -9.19 -14.21
C LEU A 149 -5.56 -10.66 -14.61
N MET A 150 -4.52 -10.99 -15.33
CA MET A 150 -4.21 -12.36 -15.74
C MET A 150 -3.68 -13.15 -14.56
N PHE A 151 -4.50 -14.03 -14.16
CA PHE A 151 -4.41 -15.15 -13.23
C PHE A 151 -3.04 -15.83 -13.21
N ASN A 152 -2.07 -15.29 -12.49
CA ASN A 152 -0.91 -16.09 -12.17
C ASN A 152 -1.23 -16.98 -10.95
N ARG A 153 -1.70 -18.19 -11.21
CA ARG A 153 -1.88 -19.26 -10.22
C ARG A 153 -0.55 -19.94 -9.86
N GLY A 154 0.57 -19.22 -10.03
CA GLY A 154 1.90 -19.76 -9.77
C GLY A 154 2.09 -20.22 -8.33
N GLU A 155 2.86 -21.29 -8.16
CA GLU A 155 3.20 -21.90 -6.86
C GLU A 155 4.30 -21.12 -6.10
N ALA A 156 4.54 -19.86 -6.40
CA ALA A 156 5.57 -19.07 -5.74
C ALA A 156 5.25 -18.88 -4.26
N GLN A 157 6.18 -19.27 -3.40
CA GLN A 157 6.08 -18.93 -1.96
C GLN A 157 6.23 -17.42 -1.81
N THR A 158 5.37 -16.82 -0.99
CA THR A 158 5.46 -15.41 -0.64
C THR A 158 6.70 -15.13 0.19
N ALA A 159 7.51 -14.17 -0.24
CA ALA A 159 8.67 -13.73 0.52
C ALA A 159 8.25 -12.74 1.62
N SER A 160 9.03 -12.63 2.68
CA SER A 160 8.75 -11.73 3.81
C SER A 160 8.60 -10.26 3.39
N TRP A 161 9.38 -9.81 2.41
CA TRP A 161 9.30 -8.45 1.89
C TRP A 161 7.96 -8.17 1.14
N GLN A 162 7.37 -9.16 0.48
CA GLN A 162 6.05 -9.04 -0.14
C GLN A 162 4.95 -8.90 0.92
N THR A 163 5.10 -9.61 2.05
CA THR A 163 4.19 -9.44 3.19
C THR A 163 4.26 -8.02 3.73
N THR A 164 5.45 -7.44 3.87
CA THR A 164 5.61 -6.03 4.30
C THR A 164 4.92 -5.05 3.34
N LEU A 165 5.05 -5.26 2.03
CA LEU A 165 4.35 -4.43 1.04
C LEU A 165 2.82 -4.58 1.12
N GLN A 166 2.32 -5.79 1.39
CA GLN A 166 0.88 -6.01 1.56
C GLN A 166 0.35 -5.32 2.82
N GLU A 167 1.08 -5.41 3.91
CA GLU A 167 0.75 -4.74 5.16
C GLU A 167 0.67 -3.22 4.98
N ASP A 168 1.66 -2.63 4.30
CA ASP A 168 1.67 -1.22 3.95
C ASP A 168 0.48 -0.84 3.05
N GLN A 169 0.22 -1.64 2.01
CA GLN A 169 -0.89 -1.38 1.09
C GLN A 169 -2.25 -1.39 1.80
N TYR A 170 -2.51 -2.35 2.68
CA TYR A 170 -3.70 -2.37 3.51
C TYR A 170 -3.79 -1.17 4.44
N THR A 171 -2.70 -0.82 5.09
CA THR A 171 -2.65 0.32 6.04
C THR A 171 -2.96 1.63 5.33
N ARG A 172 -2.33 1.89 4.18
CA ARG A 172 -2.56 3.10 3.37
C ARG A 172 -3.98 3.16 2.82
N LEU A 173 -4.50 2.06 2.28
CA LEU A 173 -5.87 2.00 1.82
C LEU A 173 -6.84 2.40 2.94
N PHE A 174 -6.77 1.73 4.09
CA PHE A 174 -7.68 2.02 5.19
C PHE A 174 -7.50 3.42 5.79
N LYS A 175 -6.31 4.01 5.73
CA LYS A 175 -6.09 5.41 6.08
C LYS A 175 -6.88 6.34 5.15
N VAL A 176 -6.83 6.11 3.84
CA VAL A 176 -7.62 6.87 2.86
C VAL A 176 -9.12 6.67 3.07
N LEU A 177 -9.58 5.42 3.26
CA LEU A 177 -10.99 5.15 3.50
C LEU A 177 -11.51 5.87 4.75
N ARG A 178 -10.75 5.89 5.85
CA ARG A 178 -11.11 6.63 7.07
C ARG A 178 -11.15 8.14 6.84
N LYS A 179 -10.25 8.68 6.01
CA LYS A 179 -10.28 10.10 5.61
C LYS A 179 -11.61 10.45 4.89
N HIS A 180 -12.12 9.51 4.11
CA HIS A 180 -13.35 9.67 3.32
C HIS A 180 -14.59 9.00 3.93
N LYS A 181 -14.59 8.76 5.26
CA LYS A 181 -15.67 8.05 5.98
C LYS A 181 -17.07 8.64 5.81
N ASP A 182 -17.17 9.90 5.36
CA ASP A 182 -18.46 10.57 5.17
C ASP A 182 -19.14 10.16 3.85
N VAL A 183 -18.42 9.48 2.94
CA VAL A 183 -18.90 9.01 1.64
C VAL A 183 -18.61 7.52 1.40
N VAL A 184 -17.66 6.94 2.13
CA VAL A 184 -17.34 5.51 2.07
C VAL A 184 -18.12 4.79 3.16
N ASP A 185 -19.17 4.08 2.77
CA ASP A 185 -20.13 3.48 3.70
C ASP A 185 -19.80 2.03 4.07
N CYS A 186 -19.15 1.30 3.17
CA CYS A 186 -18.93 -0.14 3.33
C CYS A 186 -17.60 -0.59 2.73
N VAL A 187 -17.00 -1.59 3.37
CA VAL A 187 -15.85 -2.35 2.83
C VAL A 187 -16.16 -3.83 2.91
N THR A 188 -16.26 -4.47 1.76
CA THR A 188 -16.48 -5.91 1.61
C THR A 188 -15.21 -6.55 1.06
N PHE A 189 -14.71 -7.59 1.74
CA PHE A 189 -13.60 -8.41 1.25
C PHE A 189 -14.13 -9.49 0.32
N TRP A 190 -13.39 -9.79 -0.76
CA TRP A 190 -13.77 -10.83 -1.71
C TRP A 190 -13.23 -12.18 -1.23
N ASP A 191 -14.00 -12.81 -0.38
CA ASP A 191 -13.77 -13.99 0.43
C ASP A 191 -13.27 -13.73 1.88
N VAL A 192 -13.28 -14.79 2.69
CA VAL A 192 -12.93 -14.73 4.11
C VAL A 192 -11.46 -14.98 4.35
N CYS A 193 -10.85 -15.97 3.66
CA CYS A 193 -9.45 -16.35 3.87
C CYS A 193 -8.75 -16.74 2.57
N ASP A 194 -7.43 -16.76 2.62
CA ASP A 194 -6.57 -16.97 1.45
C ASP A 194 -6.87 -18.25 0.65
N LYS A 195 -7.33 -19.33 1.30
CA LYS A 195 -7.63 -20.59 0.58
C LYS A 195 -8.94 -20.55 -0.20
N ASP A 196 -9.88 -19.69 0.23
CA ASP A 196 -11.19 -19.56 -0.40
C ASP A 196 -11.15 -18.53 -1.55
N SER A 197 -10.07 -17.71 -1.63
CA SER A 197 -9.91 -16.69 -2.64
C SER A 197 -9.85 -17.24 -4.07
N TRP A 198 -10.55 -16.56 -4.97
CA TRP A 198 -10.50 -16.82 -6.41
C TRP A 198 -9.11 -16.70 -7.03
N LEU A 199 -8.23 -15.90 -6.40
CA LEU A 199 -6.83 -15.74 -6.80
C LEU A 199 -5.95 -16.93 -6.43
N GLY A 200 -6.45 -17.83 -5.56
CA GLY A 200 -5.72 -18.97 -5.04
C GLY A 200 -4.80 -18.64 -3.86
N VAL A 201 -4.56 -19.64 -3.03
CA VAL A 201 -3.84 -19.53 -1.75
C VAL A 201 -2.44 -18.91 -1.87
N ASN A 202 -1.76 -19.13 -2.98
CA ASN A 202 -0.39 -18.65 -3.20
C ASN A 202 -0.30 -17.12 -3.43
N ASN A 203 -1.42 -16.46 -3.72
CA ASN A 203 -1.50 -15.02 -3.80
C ASN A 203 -1.70 -14.36 -2.44
N SER A 204 -2.12 -15.15 -1.44
CA SER A 204 -2.32 -14.71 -0.05
C SER A 204 -2.99 -13.35 0.08
N PRO A 205 -4.15 -13.10 -0.59
CA PRO A 205 -4.63 -11.74 -0.82
C PRO A 205 -5.43 -11.14 0.33
N LEU A 206 -5.89 -11.96 1.28
CA LEU A 206 -6.87 -11.57 2.30
C LEU A 206 -6.23 -11.31 3.68
N LEU A 207 -7.05 -10.89 4.65
CA LEU A 207 -6.61 -10.59 6.01
C LEU A 207 -6.42 -11.84 6.89
N PHE A 208 -6.99 -12.98 6.47
CA PHE A 208 -6.83 -14.26 7.15
C PHE A 208 -6.10 -15.25 6.25
N ASP A 209 -5.19 -16.00 6.84
CA ASP A 209 -4.43 -17.02 6.13
C ASP A 209 -5.29 -18.25 5.75
N LYS A 210 -4.68 -19.23 5.07
CA LYS A 210 -5.35 -20.47 4.65
C LYS A 210 -5.96 -21.31 5.79
N ASP A 211 -5.53 -21.06 7.03
CA ASP A 211 -5.97 -21.76 8.25
C ASP A 211 -6.91 -20.89 9.10
N TYR A 212 -7.46 -19.80 8.52
CA TYR A 212 -8.33 -18.80 9.15
C TYR A 212 -7.68 -18.04 10.32
N LYS A 213 -6.36 -17.99 10.37
CA LYS A 213 -5.64 -17.19 11.37
C LYS A 213 -5.48 -15.77 10.88
N PRO A 214 -5.67 -14.76 11.75
CA PRO A 214 -5.47 -13.38 11.36
C PRO A 214 -4.00 -13.12 11.00
N LYS A 215 -3.76 -12.52 9.84
CA LYS A 215 -2.45 -12.03 9.44
C LYS A 215 -2.14 -10.70 10.12
N ARG A 216 -0.89 -10.26 10.07
CA ARG A 216 -0.50 -8.97 10.65
C ARG A 216 -1.27 -7.81 10.01
N ALA A 217 -1.54 -7.88 8.71
CA ALA A 217 -2.38 -6.89 8.01
C ALA A 217 -3.74 -6.69 8.70
N TYR A 218 -4.39 -7.78 9.17
CA TYR A 218 -5.63 -7.67 9.97
C TYR A 218 -5.44 -6.88 11.25
N LEU A 219 -4.33 -7.13 11.96
CA LEU A 219 -4.06 -6.45 13.22
C LEU A 219 -3.79 -4.96 13.02
N LEU A 220 -3.10 -4.60 11.93
CA LEU A 220 -2.82 -3.21 11.56
C LEU A 220 -4.10 -2.46 11.19
N VAL A 221 -4.96 -3.07 10.37
CA VAL A 221 -6.25 -2.47 9.99
C VAL A 221 -7.16 -2.30 11.19
N LYS A 222 -7.27 -3.32 12.06
CA LYS A 222 -8.12 -3.28 13.25
C LYS A 222 -7.59 -2.35 14.33
N GLY A 223 -6.28 -2.32 14.51
CA GLY A 223 -5.60 -1.63 15.60
C GLY A 223 -5.08 -0.24 15.22
N PHE A 224 -5.66 0.40 14.21
CA PHE A 224 -5.24 1.75 13.83
C PHE A 224 -5.39 2.75 14.99
N ASP A 225 -4.46 3.69 15.05
CA ASP A 225 -4.51 4.81 15.98
C ASP A 225 -4.94 6.09 15.24
N PRO A 226 -6.14 6.63 15.50
CA PRO A 226 -6.57 7.87 14.88
C PRO A 226 -5.64 9.06 15.17
N ALA A 227 -4.94 9.06 16.29
CA ALA A 227 -3.97 10.10 16.61
C ALA A 227 -2.72 9.99 15.72
N ALA A 228 -2.26 8.77 15.44
CA ALA A 228 -1.15 8.53 14.51
C ALA A 228 -1.53 8.89 13.06
N ASP A 229 -2.72 8.52 12.59
CA ASP A 229 -3.21 8.89 11.27
C ASP A 229 -3.27 10.41 11.02
N ASN A 230 -3.48 11.19 12.09
CA ASN A 230 -3.57 12.65 12.07
C ASN A 230 -2.33 13.35 12.66
N ALA A 231 -1.27 12.63 12.97
CA ALA A 231 -0.06 13.21 13.54
C ALA A 231 0.57 14.22 12.57
N VAL A 232 0.79 15.42 13.06
CA VAL A 232 1.51 16.45 12.29
C VAL A 232 3.01 16.23 12.44
N ILE A 233 3.63 15.74 11.38
CA ILE A 233 5.08 15.59 11.32
C ILE A 233 5.68 16.96 11.06
N LYS A 234 6.60 17.39 11.93
CA LYS A 234 7.32 18.65 11.75
C LYS A 234 8.31 18.52 10.60
N GLU A 235 8.31 19.51 9.72
CA GLU A 235 9.22 19.59 8.55
C GLU A 235 10.59 20.20 8.91
N ASP A 236 11.08 19.95 10.12
CA ASP A 236 12.40 20.39 10.59
C ASP A 236 13.48 19.30 10.42
N PHE A 237 13.36 18.52 9.35
CA PHE A 237 14.31 17.45 9.03
C PHE A 237 15.72 17.99 8.73
N VAL A 238 16.71 17.36 9.34
CA VAL A 238 18.14 17.61 9.11
C VAL A 238 18.85 16.30 8.73
N PRO A 239 19.94 16.36 7.94
CA PRO A 239 20.74 15.16 7.66
C PRO A 239 21.19 14.46 8.93
N SER A 240 21.12 13.11 8.95
CA SER A 240 21.67 12.32 10.06
C SER A 240 23.19 12.55 10.16
N GLU A 241 23.70 12.62 11.39
CA GLU A 241 25.13 12.80 11.66
C GLU A 241 26.01 11.66 11.11
N LEU A 242 25.40 10.49 10.84
CA LEU A 242 26.09 9.33 10.31
C LEU A 242 26.14 9.28 8.78
N ASN A 243 25.60 10.28 8.10
CA ASN A 243 25.65 10.35 6.64
C ASN A 243 27.09 10.46 6.13
N GLN A 244 27.33 9.91 4.94
CA GLN A 244 28.56 10.14 4.20
C GLN A 244 28.71 11.64 3.88
N PRO A 245 29.93 12.16 3.81
CA PRO A 245 30.15 13.57 3.49
C PRO A 245 29.41 14.04 2.24
N GLY A 246 28.58 15.09 2.40
CA GLY A 246 27.78 15.67 1.32
C GLY A 246 26.42 15.01 1.08
N GLN A 247 26.11 13.89 1.73
CA GLN A 247 24.81 13.24 1.62
C GLN A 247 23.77 13.93 2.50
N GLN A 248 22.58 14.12 1.93
CA GLN A 248 21.45 14.74 2.64
C GLN A 248 20.55 13.71 3.33
N TYR A 249 20.52 12.48 2.86
CA TYR A 249 19.68 11.41 3.37
C TYR A 249 20.52 10.26 3.92
N PRO A 250 19.97 9.53 4.93
CA PRO A 250 18.72 9.75 5.64
C PRO A 250 18.70 11.05 6.45
N MET A 251 17.48 11.59 6.67
CA MET A 251 17.26 12.77 7.50
C MET A 251 16.48 12.37 8.77
N VAL A 252 16.64 13.14 9.82
CA VAL A 252 15.91 12.99 11.10
C VAL A 252 15.30 14.33 11.51
N ASN A 253 14.16 14.30 12.22
CA ASN A 253 13.52 15.51 12.72
C ASN A 253 13.51 15.58 14.25
N SER A 254 13.09 16.70 14.81
CA SER A 254 13.04 16.91 16.26
C SER A 254 12.06 16.01 17.03
N GLN A 255 11.18 15.31 16.32
CA GLN A 255 10.22 14.37 16.88
C GLN A 255 10.72 12.91 16.83
N GLY A 256 11.89 12.64 16.25
CA GLY A 256 12.44 11.30 16.09
C GLY A 256 12.00 10.55 14.84
N TYR A 257 11.31 11.20 13.89
CA TYR A 257 11.01 10.59 12.59
C TYR A 257 12.27 10.56 11.72
N ALA A 258 12.44 9.46 11.00
CA ALA A 258 13.47 9.33 9.97
C ALA A 258 12.87 9.37 8.57
N ARG A 259 13.52 10.08 7.64
CA ARG A 259 13.12 10.20 6.25
C ARG A 259 14.24 9.73 5.34
N PHE A 260 13.88 8.86 4.41
CA PHE A 260 14.80 8.23 3.48
C PHE A 260 14.52 8.66 2.04
N LYS A 261 15.57 8.76 1.23
CA LYS A 261 15.50 8.97 -0.21
C LYS A 261 16.53 8.10 -0.91
N ILE A 262 16.09 7.20 -1.77
CA ILE A 262 16.93 6.22 -2.46
C ILE A 262 16.78 6.38 -3.96
N ASP A 263 17.91 6.45 -4.65
CA ASP A 263 17.94 6.44 -6.12
C ASP A 263 18.00 4.99 -6.63
N ALA A 264 16.83 4.49 -7.05
CA ALA A 264 16.68 3.15 -7.61
C ALA A 264 15.62 3.17 -8.74
N PRO A 265 15.89 3.83 -9.88
CA PRO A 265 14.88 4.14 -10.88
C PRO A 265 14.27 2.92 -11.57
N LYS A 266 14.97 1.78 -11.55
CA LYS A 266 14.52 0.50 -12.13
C LYS A 266 13.83 -0.42 -11.13
N ALA A 267 13.86 -0.08 -9.83
CA ALA A 267 13.22 -0.87 -8.80
C ALA A 267 11.69 -0.82 -8.92
N THR A 268 11.07 -1.89 -8.49
CA THR A 268 9.61 -2.01 -8.32
C THR A 268 9.20 -1.90 -6.85
N SER A 269 10.14 -2.11 -5.92
CA SER A 269 9.93 -1.93 -4.49
C SER A 269 11.21 -1.52 -3.79
N VAL A 270 11.09 -0.65 -2.78
CA VAL A 270 12.18 -0.28 -1.88
C VAL A 270 11.63 -0.21 -0.45
N ILE A 271 12.26 -0.94 0.45
CA ILE A 271 11.91 -0.99 1.87
C ILE A 271 13.16 -0.67 2.68
N VAL A 272 13.03 0.17 3.68
CA VAL A 272 14.03 0.37 4.72
C VAL A 272 13.68 -0.54 5.88
N SER A 273 14.49 -1.57 6.11
CA SER A 273 14.32 -2.50 7.24
C SER A 273 15.10 -1.99 8.43
N LEU A 274 14.43 -1.62 9.50
CA LEU A 274 15.03 -1.02 10.70
C LEU A 274 15.33 -2.09 11.76
N GLY A 275 16.61 -2.26 12.08
CA GLY A 275 17.08 -3.00 13.23
C GLY A 275 17.00 -4.52 13.17
N LEU A 276 17.62 -5.15 14.18
CA LEU A 276 17.48 -6.56 14.49
C LEU A 276 16.19 -6.75 15.30
N GLY A 277 15.19 -7.35 14.67
CA GLY A 277 13.88 -7.56 15.29
C GLY A 277 12.89 -6.41 15.05
N GLY A 278 13.24 -5.41 14.26
CA GLY A 278 12.29 -4.44 13.75
C GLY A 278 11.21 -5.15 12.93
N THR A 279 10.00 -5.14 13.44
CA THR A 279 8.84 -5.72 12.77
C THR A 279 8.34 -4.77 11.71
N GLY A 280 8.40 -5.18 10.46
CA GLY A 280 8.06 -4.34 9.33
C GLY A 280 9.30 -3.55 8.87
N GLY A 281 9.09 -2.56 8.16
CA GLY A 281 10.08 -1.60 7.66
C GLY A 281 9.32 -0.42 7.14
N THR A 282 10.01 0.64 6.80
CA THR A 282 9.40 1.76 6.10
C THR A 282 9.40 1.47 4.62
N VAL A 283 8.23 1.30 4.03
CA VAL A 283 8.08 1.18 2.57
C VAL A 283 8.28 2.56 1.96
N LEU A 284 9.18 2.65 0.97
CA LEU A 284 9.37 3.88 0.23
C LEU A 284 8.47 3.88 -1.01
N HIS A 285 7.98 5.06 -1.36
CA HIS A 285 7.12 5.27 -2.53
C HIS A 285 7.83 6.10 -3.57
N LYS A 286 7.54 5.82 -4.84
CA LYS A 286 8.19 6.52 -5.95
C LYS A 286 7.70 7.95 -6.02
N ALA A 287 8.62 8.90 -5.92
CA ALA A 287 8.37 10.33 -6.05
C ALA A 287 8.33 10.76 -7.53
N GLU A 288 7.86 11.97 -7.80
CA GLU A 288 7.78 12.53 -9.16
C GLU A 288 9.12 12.57 -9.89
N ASP A 289 10.22 12.76 -9.16
CA ASP A 289 11.59 12.77 -9.71
C ASP A 289 12.14 11.36 -10.00
N GLY A 290 11.35 10.32 -9.74
CA GLY A 290 11.72 8.92 -9.95
C GLY A 290 12.53 8.30 -8.81
N SER A 291 12.90 9.06 -7.79
CA SER A 291 13.50 8.54 -6.55
C SER A 291 12.45 7.86 -5.68
N TRP A 292 12.91 7.03 -4.73
CA TRP A 292 12.06 6.40 -3.72
C TRP A 292 12.17 7.16 -2.42
N MET A 293 11.05 7.61 -1.87
CA MET A 293 11.01 8.38 -0.62
C MET A 293 10.01 7.79 0.38
N GLY A 294 10.31 7.92 1.65
CA GLY A 294 9.41 7.58 2.74
C GLY A 294 9.89 8.11 4.08
N THR A 295 8.95 8.29 4.98
CA THR A 295 9.19 8.68 6.38
C THR A 295 8.67 7.55 7.26
N THR A 296 9.32 7.26 8.38
CA THR A 296 8.84 6.24 9.34
C THR A 296 7.42 6.54 9.79
N ASP A 297 6.63 5.50 10.04
CA ASP A 297 5.21 5.63 10.45
C ASP A 297 5.05 6.29 11.83
N GLY A 298 6.10 6.23 12.64
CA GLY A 298 6.17 6.82 13.96
C GLY A 298 7.59 7.26 14.31
N PRO A 299 7.74 8.00 15.43
CA PRO A 299 9.05 8.32 15.94
C PRO A 299 9.81 7.04 16.31
N MET A 300 11.09 7.00 15.97
CA MET A 300 12.00 5.94 16.37
C MET A 300 12.51 6.20 17.80
N ASP A 301 12.97 5.14 18.45
CA ASP A 301 13.66 5.28 19.72
C ASP A 301 14.95 6.10 19.55
N GLU A 302 15.31 6.85 20.60
CA GLU A 302 16.54 7.66 20.62
C GLU A 302 17.79 6.80 20.48
N GLY A 303 18.81 7.34 19.83
CA GLY A 303 20.15 6.75 19.71
C GLY A 303 20.39 6.04 18.37
N PHE A 304 21.39 5.15 18.38
CA PHE A 304 21.91 4.49 17.18
C PHE A 304 21.06 3.29 16.76
N HIS A 305 20.72 3.25 15.47
CA HIS A 305 20.02 2.12 14.87
C HIS A 305 20.76 1.59 13.63
N TYR A 306 20.81 0.27 13.52
CA TYR A 306 21.18 -0.40 12.27
C TYR A 306 19.99 -0.43 11.31
N TYR A 307 20.26 -0.31 10.02
CA TYR A 307 19.27 -0.56 8.98
C TYR A 307 19.90 -1.08 7.69
N HIS A 308 19.07 -1.62 6.82
CA HIS A 308 19.44 -1.97 5.45
C HIS A 308 18.27 -1.70 4.51
N LEU A 309 18.58 -1.69 3.21
CA LEU A 309 17.60 -1.56 2.15
C LEU A 309 17.23 -2.94 1.62
N THR A 310 15.95 -3.17 1.39
CA THR A 310 15.46 -4.31 0.61
C THR A 310 14.91 -3.76 -0.71
N ILE A 311 15.62 -3.99 -1.82
CA ILE A 311 15.25 -3.51 -3.15
C ILE A 311 14.91 -4.74 -4.00
N ASP A 312 13.64 -4.87 -4.41
CA ASP A 312 13.12 -6.02 -5.17
C ASP A 312 13.53 -7.38 -4.56
N GLY A 313 13.55 -7.45 -3.22
CA GLY A 313 13.93 -8.64 -2.45
C GLY A 313 15.43 -8.82 -2.22
N GLY A 314 16.29 -8.06 -2.89
CA GLY A 314 17.73 -8.02 -2.62
C GLY A 314 18.04 -7.11 -1.42
N VAL A 315 19.04 -7.50 -0.60
CA VAL A 315 19.43 -6.74 0.61
C VAL A 315 20.72 -5.99 0.35
N PHE A 316 20.69 -4.67 0.60
CA PHE A 316 21.78 -3.73 0.32
C PHE A 316 22.01 -2.81 1.51
N ASN A 317 23.23 -2.27 1.61
CA ASN A 317 23.48 -1.13 2.46
C ASN A 317 23.12 0.18 1.73
N ASP A 318 22.73 1.19 2.49
CA ASP A 318 22.50 2.53 1.96
C ASP A 318 23.86 3.21 1.67
N PRO A 319 24.12 3.61 0.43
CA PRO A 319 25.35 4.33 0.11
C PRO A 319 25.41 5.75 0.70
N GLY A 320 24.27 6.28 1.17
CA GLY A 320 24.19 7.62 1.74
C GLY A 320 24.71 7.74 3.17
N THR A 321 24.99 6.62 3.86
CA THR A 321 25.42 6.63 5.25
C THR A 321 26.65 5.77 5.51
N ASN A 322 27.26 5.93 6.67
CA ASN A 322 28.35 5.07 7.12
C ASN A 322 27.84 3.68 7.47
N ASN A 323 28.71 2.69 7.25
CA ASN A 323 28.42 1.30 7.61
C ASN A 323 29.14 0.91 8.88
N TYR A 324 28.45 0.12 9.68
CA TYR A 324 28.93 -0.36 10.98
C TYR A 324 28.82 -1.88 11.05
N TYR A 325 29.80 -2.53 11.67
CA TYR A 325 29.74 -3.96 11.88
C TYR A 325 28.90 -4.28 13.11
N GLY A 326 27.71 -4.82 12.89
CA GLY A 326 26.79 -5.21 13.93
C GLY A 326 26.29 -6.65 13.75
N SER A 327 26.09 -7.35 14.85
CA SER A 327 25.66 -8.74 14.89
C SER A 327 26.55 -9.68 14.05
N THR A 328 26.32 -9.81 12.78
CA THR A 328 27.02 -10.75 11.89
C THR A 328 27.44 -10.15 10.57
N ARG A 329 27.12 -8.88 10.30
CA ARG A 329 27.35 -8.22 9.01
C ARG A 329 27.59 -6.72 9.14
N TRP A 330 28.05 -6.11 8.06
CA TRP A 330 28.05 -4.66 7.90
C TRP A 330 26.66 -4.17 7.54
N GLU A 331 26.17 -3.18 8.27
CA GLU A 331 24.88 -2.54 8.04
C GLU A 331 25.02 -1.02 8.06
N SER A 332 24.09 -0.33 7.42
CA SER A 332 23.96 1.12 7.48
C SER A 332 23.56 1.56 8.88
N GLY A 333 23.99 2.74 9.28
CA GLY A 333 23.64 3.32 10.59
C GLY A 333 22.87 4.62 10.45
N ILE A 334 21.96 4.86 11.39
CA ILE A 334 21.27 6.14 11.58
C ILE A 334 21.28 6.48 13.06
N GLU A 335 21.51 7.74 13.39
CA GLU A 335 21.43 8.27 14.76
C GLU A 335 20.17 9.10 14.91
N ILE A 336 19.30 8.71 15.82
CA ILE A 336 18.12 9.49 16.21
C ILE A 336 18.50 10.39 17.38
N PRO A 337 18.19 11.70 17.33
CA PRO A 337 18.55 12.63 18.39
C PRO A 337 18.13 12.13 19.77
N ALA A 338 19.09 12.04 20.71
CA ALA A 338 18.88 11.53 22.04
C ALA A 338 19.03 12.64 23.08
N HIS A 339 18.25 12.56 24.16
CA HIS A 339 18.32 13.52 25.26
C HIS A 339 19.66 13.48 26.02
N ASP A 340 20.38 12.37 25.95
CA ASP A 340 21.69 12.15 26.57
C ASP A 340 22.84 12.11 25.55
N ALA A 341 22.62 12.65 24.33
CA ALA A 341 23.59 12.67 23.24
C ALA A 341 24.97 13.20 23.68
N ASP A 342 25.02 14.12 24.63
CA ASP A 342 26.30 14.66 25.17
C ASP A 342 27.18 13.60 25.80
N PHE A 343 26.59 12.50 26.27
CA PHE A 343 27.34 11.39 26.90
C PHE A 343 28.24 10.67 25.88
N PHE A 344 27.76 10.44 24.65
CA PHE A 344 28.46 9.69 23.60
C PHE A 344 28.95 10.56 22.45
N ALA A 345 28.67 11.87 22.48
CA ALA A 345 29.13 12.78 21.47
C ALA A 345 30.65 12.77 21.31
N GLN A 346 31.15 12.90 20.09
CA GLN A 346 32.58 13.05 19.85
C GLN A 346 33.10 14.34 20.47
N LYS A 347 34.08 14.21 21.37
CA LYS A 347 34.71 15.35 22.08
C LYS A 347 36.18 15.46 21.69
N ASN A 348 36.72 16.65 21.79
CA ASN A 348 38.14 16.88 21.55
C ASN A 348 38.95 16.43 22.78
N VAL A 349 39.04 15.13 22.99
CA VAL A 349 39.79 14.47 24.04
C VAL A 349 40.69 13.37 23.43
N PRO A 350 41.72 12.87 24.11
CA PRO A 350 42.48 11.74 23.63
C PRO A 350 41.58 10.53 23.36
N HIS A 351 41.63 9.97 22.17
CA HIS A 351 40.87 8.80 21.78
C HIS A 351 41.74 7.54 21.77
N GLY A 352 41.12 6.40 21.99
CA GLY A 352 41.75 5.11 21.85
C GLY A 352 41.76 4.64 20.39
N ASN A 353 42.24 3.41 20.19
CA ASN A 353 42.28 2.78 18.88
C ASN A 353 41.38 1.55 18.85
N VAL A 354 40.71 1.33 17.72
CA VAL A 354 40.01 0.07 17.43
C VAL A 354 40.85 -0.71 16.42
N GLN A 355 41.32 -1.90 16.83
CA GLN A 355 42.11 -2.80 15.99
C GLN A 355 41.28 -3.99 15.56
N GLU A 356 41.30 -4.33 14.28
CA GLU A 356 40.76 -5.57 13.79
C GLU A 356 41.84 -6.63 13.85
N ILE A 357 41.58 -7.73 14.57
CA ILE A 357 42.50 -8.85 14.71
C ILE A 357 41.87 -10.15 14.22
N LEU A 358 42.68 -11.00 13.64
CA LEU A 358 42.35 -12.41 13.34
C LEU A 358 43.07 -13.31 14.32
N PHE A 359 42.37 -14.25 14.92
CA PHE A 359 42.92 -15.21 15.85
C PHE A 359 42.30 -16.60 15.67
N TRP A 360 43.06 -17.63 15.99
CA TRP A 360 42.53 -18.97 16.04
C TRP A 360 41.80 -19.20 17.35
N SER A 361 40.55 -19.63 17.28
CA SER A 361 39.74 -19.98 18.45
C SER A 361 39.80 -21.48 18.68
N GLU A 362 40.47 -21.91 19.71
CA GLU A 362 40.59 -23.34 20.08
C GLU A 362 39.22 -23.96 20.37
N SER A 363 38.34 -23.23 21.07
CA SER A 363 37.03 -23.73 21.46
C SER A 363 36.08 -23.98 20.28
N THR A 364 36.23 -23.25 19.17
CA THR A 364 35.43 -23.41 17.96
C THR A 364 36.17 -24.03 16.81
N SER A 365 37.48 -24.26 16.95
CA SER A 365 38.39 -24.78 15.91
C SER A 365 38.27 -24.00 14.60
N GLN A 366 38.18 -22.67 14.67
CA GLN A 366 38.00 -21.80 13.52
C GLN A 366 38.79 -20.51 13.66
N LEU A 367 39.16 -19.92 12.53
CA LEU A 367 39.67 -18.56 12.48
C LEU A 367 38.53 -17.57 12.81
N ARG A 368 38.76 -16.73 13.80
CA ARG A 368 37.82 -15.70 14.26
C ARG A 368 38.40 -14.33 14.04
N ARG A 369 37.49 -13.35 13.89
CA ARG A 369 37.79 -11.93 13.83
C ARG A 369 37.26 -11.26 15.08
N ALA A 370 38.01 -10.31 15.64
CA ALA A 370 37.59 -9.47 16.74
C ALA A 370 38.00 -8.02 16.49
N PHE A 371 37.22 -7.11 17.03
CA PHE A 371 37.57 -5.69 17.15
C PHE A 371 37.97 -5.41 18.58
N VAL A 372 39.20 -4.95 18.77
CA VAL A 372 39.77 -4.67 20.12
C VAL A 372 39.95 -3.19 20.28
N TYR A 373 39.21 -2.59 21.19
CA TYR A 373 39.45 -1.22 21.61
C TYR A 373 40.58 -1.15 22.64
N THR A 374 41.56 -0.32 22.38
CA THR A 374 42.60 0.02 23.34
C THR A 374 42.39 1.49 23.73
N PRO A 375 42.26 1.78 25.06
CA PRO A 375 42.11 3.15 25.56
C PRO A 375 43.27 4.05 25.16
N PRO A 376 43.11 5.39 25.24
CA PRO A 376 44.25 6.31 25.08
C PRO A 376 45.35 5.96 26.06
N GLN A 377 46.60 5.99 25.59
CA GLN A 377 47.80 5.67 26.44
C GLN A 377 47.86 4.19 26.92
N TYR A 378 47.12 3.29 26.28
CA TYR A 378 47.27 1.85 26.50
C TYR A 378 48.63 1.38 25.92
N GLU A 379 49.50 0.84 26.77
CA GLU A 379 50.79 0.24 26.40
C GLU A 379 50.68 -1.26 26.21
#